data_ae684a252e7b1f4c20885121bf6bcc28
#
_entry.id   ae684a252e7b1f4c20885121bf6bcc28
#
_cell.length_a   1.000
_cell.length_b   1.000
_cell.length_c   1.000
_cell.angle_alpha   90.00
_cell.angle_beta   90.00
_cell.angle_gamma   90.00
#
_symmetry.space_group_name_H-M   'P 1'
#
loop_
_entity.id
_entity.type
_entity.pdbx_description
1 polymer ?
#
loop_
_entity_poly.entity_id
_entity_poly.type
_entity_poly.pdbx_seq_one_letter_code
_entity_poly.pdbx_strand_id
1 'polypeptide(L)'
;SRTGKQFKNLAHIELALIGFFKQNPDVILDGELYNHKLKNDFEKIISLVRKQKPTADDRLDAQHLVQFHVYDYFDGVKYDSYKTRMQQLSFNKQIYCASIKFVPARLVDSYNYARDIHAEFLDQGYEGSIIRLDGLYKHGRSYDLMKFKDFSDTEATIIGYETGKGKRQGTLGK
;
A
#
# COMPACT_ATOMS: atom_id res chain seq x y z
N SER A 1 -7.53 -3.13 8.32
CA SER A 1 -8.13 -2.47 7.13
C SER A 1 -8.61 -1.07 7.47
N ARG A 2 -8.89 -0.22 6.47
CA ARG A 2 -9.46 1.14 6.68
C ARG A 2 -10.80 1.17 7.43
N THR A 3 -11.51 0.06 7.45
CA THR A 3 -12.81 -0.08 8.15
C THR A 3 -12.69 -0.73 9.52
N GLY A 4 -11.48 -0.89 10.05
CA GLY A 4 -11.21 -1.58 11.31
C GLY A 4 -11.36 -3.11 11.27
N LYS A 5 -11.79 -3.69 10.14
CA LYS A 5 -11.93 -5.15 10.02
C LYS A 5 -10.57 -5.83 9.93
N GLN A 6 -10.36 -6.84 10.74
CA GLN A 6 -9.16 -7.66 10.71
C GLN A 6 -9.10 -8.53 9.45
N PHE A 7 -7.92 -8.63 8.85
CA PHE A 7 -7.64 -9.61 7.81
C PHE A 7 -7.35 -10.97 8.44
N LYS A 8 -8.01 -12.02 7.98
CA LYS A 8 -7.92 -13.37 8.60
C LYS A 8 -6.74 -14.21 8.10
N ASN A 9 -6.10 -13.77 7.02
CA ASN A 9 -5.05 -14.54 6.33
C ASN A 9 -3.67 -13.87 6.37
N LEU A 10 -3.39 -13.03 7.39
CA LEU A 10 -2.13 -12.29 7.51
C LEU A 10 -1.40 -12.53 8.84
N ALA A 11 -1.54 -13.73 9.41
CA ALA A 11 -0.92 -14.07 10.68
C ALA A 11 0.61 -13.89 10.69
N HIS A 12 1.29 -14.11 9.58
CA HIS A 12 2.73 -13.90 9.44
C HIS A 12 3.14 -12.43 9.61
N ILE A 13 2.33 -11.48 9.15
CA ILE A 13 2.55 -10.04 9.34
C ILE A 13 2.26 -9.66 10.80
N GLU A 14 1.16 -10.18 11.37
CA GLU A 14 0.81 -9.94 12.77
C GLU A 14 1.93 -10.44 13.71
N LEU A 15 2.45 -11.65 13.48
CA LEU A 15 3.55 -12.22 14.25
C LEU A 15 4.84 -11.39 14.12
N ALA A 16 5.15 -10.91 12.92
CA ALA A 16 6.32 -10.07 12.67
C ALA A 16 6.27 -8.73 13.44
N LEU A 17 5.06 -8.20 13.68
CA LEU A 17 4.85 -6.89 14.30
C LEU A 17 4.45 -6.96 15.78
N ILE A 18 4.18 -8.15 16.35
CA ILE A 18 3.68 -8.27 17.73
C ILE A 18 4.65 -7.70 18.77
N GLY A 19 5.96 -7.90 18.59
CA GLY A 19 6.99 -7.36 19.48
C GLY A 19 7.05 -5.84 19.43
N PHE A 20 6.94 -5.28 18.23
CA PHE A 20 6.91 -3.84 18.03
C PHE A 20 5.71 -3.18 18.69
N PHE A 21 4.48 -3.68 18.44
CA PHE A 21 3.27 -3.08 19.02
C PHE A 21 3.12 -3.31 20.51
N LYS A 22 3.76 -4.34 21.10
CA LYS A 22 3.84 -4.47 22.55
C LYS A 22 4.63 -3.33 23.21
N GLN A 23 5.65 -2.82 22.53
CA GLN A 23 6.47 -1.72 23.02
C GLN A 23 5.90 -0.35 22.62
N ASN A 24 5.08 -0.30 21.57
CA ASN A 24 4.54 0.93 20.96
C ASN A 24 3.02 0.76 20.72
N PRO A 25 2.19 0.68 21.78
CA PRO A 25 0.78 0.33 21.65
C PRO A 25 -0.06 1.38 20.91
N ASP A 26 0.36 2.64 20.94
CA ASP A 26 -0.39 3.76 20.33
C ASP A 26 0.04 4.07 18.90
N VAL A 27 1.06 3.36 18.39
CA VAL A 27 1.59 3.60 17.04
C VAL A 27 0.67 3.01 15.98
N ILE A 28 0.53 3.75 14.89
CA ILE A 28 -0.07 3.28 13.64
C ILE A 28 1.05 3.20 12.59
N LEU A 29 1.19 2.04 11.96
CA LEU A 29 1.97 1.88 10.73
C LEU A 29 1.01 1.93 9.54
N ASP A 30 1.20 2.91 8.67
CA ASP A 30 0.41 3.03 7.44
C ASP A 30 1.19 2.43 6.27
N GLY A 31 0.52 1.62 5.46
CA GLY A 31 1.19 0.87 4.41
C GLY A 31 0.23 0.16 3.47
N GLU A 32 0.81 -0.58 2.54
CA GLU A 32 0.08 -1.38 1.56
C GLU A 32 0.48 -2.85 1.61
N LEU A 33 -0.49 -3.73 1.42
CA LEU A 33 -0.26 -5.16 1.23
C LEU A 33 0.11 -5.39 -0.24
N TYR A 34 1.36 -5.72 -0.48
CA TYR A 34 1.95 -5.74 -1.81
C TYR A 34 3.05 -6.79 -1.94
N ASN A 35 3.37 -7.14 -3.16
CA ASN A 35 4.61 -7.85 -3.52
C ASN A 35 4.99 -7.46 -4.96
N HIS A 36 6.16 -6.90 -5.14
CA HIS A 36 6.63 -6.43 -6.44
C HIS A 36 6.73 -7.54 -7.50
N LYS A 37 6.99 -8.77 -7.08
CA LYS A 37 6.98 -9.95 -7.97
C LYS A 37 5.59 -10.23 -8.57
N LEU A 38 4.54 -9.74 -7.93
CA LEU A 38 3.13 -9.90 -8.35
C LEU A 38 2.54 -8.58 -8.86
N LYS A 39 3.36 -7.64 -9.30
CA LYS A 39 2.89 -6.33 -9.79
C LYS A 39 1.88 -6.43 -10.94
N ASN A 40 1.98 -7.47 -11.77
CA ASN A 40 1.07 -7.73 -12.89
C ASN A 40 -0.09 -8.69 -12.52
N ASP A 41 -0.14 -9.18 -11.28
CA ASP A 41 -1.17 -10.08 -10.76
C ASP A 41 -1.65 -9.63 -9.38
N PHE A 42 -2.13 -8.40 -9.33
CA PHE A 42 -2.64 -7.80 -8.09
C PHE A 42 -3.86 -8.53 -7.53
N GLU A 43 -4.64 -9.19 -8.41
CA GLU A 43 -5.80 -9.97 -7.98
C GLU A 43 -5.40 -11.17 -7.11
N LYS A 44 -4.24 -11.78 -7.33
CA LYS A 44 -3.72 -12.84 -6.47
C LYS A 44 -3.51 -12.34 -5.04
N ILE A 45 -2.93 -11.15 -4.87
CA ILE A 45 -2.76 -10.51 -3.56
C ILE A 45 -4.13 -10.25 -2.92
N ILE A 46 -5.06 -9.63 -3.65
CA ILE A 46 -6.41 -9.34 -3.15
C ILE A 46 -7.13 -10.62 -2.72
N SER A 47 -7.04 -11.68 -3.50
CA SER A 47 -7.70 -12.95 -3.22
C SER A 47 -7.21 -13.56 -1.91
N LEU A 48 -5.89 -13.53 -1.66
CA LEU A 48 -5.28 -14.02 -0.41
C LEU A 48 -5.66 -13.15 0.79
N VAL A 49 -5.55 -11.83 0.66
CA VAL A 49 -5.82 -10.87 1.74
C VAL A 49 -7.28 -10.88 2.19
N ARG A 50 -8.22 -11.03 1.25
CA ARG A 50 -9.68 -10.99 1.53
C ARG A 50 -10.27 -12.32 1.98
N LYS A 51 -9.50 -13.41 2.02
CA LYS A 51 -9.97 -14.72 2.49
C LYS A 51 -10.53 -14.60 3.91
N GLN A 52 -11.80 -14.95 4.08
CA GLN A 52 -12.48 -14.93 5.38
C GLN A 52 -12.32 -16.25 6.14
N LYS A 53 -12.17 -17.37 5.42
CA LYS A 53 -11.96 -18.71 5.97
C LYS A 53 -10.73 -19.33 5.26
N PRO A 54 -9.51 -18.88 5.62
CA PRO A 54 -8.30 -19.37 4.99
C PRO A 54 -8.00 -20.81 5.41
N THR A 55 -7.64 -21.65 4.44
CA THR A 55 -7.07 -22.99 4.65
C THR A 55 -5.61 -22.88 5.10
N ALA A 56 -4.98 -24.03 5.41
CA ALA A 56 -3.54 -24.08 5.68
C ALA A 56 -2.72 -23.63 4.47
N ASP A 57 -3.09 -24.07 3.27
CA ASP A 57 -2.42 -23.68 2.02
C ASP A 57 -2.58 -22.19 1.72
N ASP A 58 -3.78 -21.63 1.95
CA ASP A 58 -3.98 -20.17 1.82
C ASP A 58 -3.07 -19.36 2.75
N ARG A 59 -2.82 -19.84 3.96
CA ARG A 59 -1.91 -19.18 4.93
C ARG A 59 -0.47 -19.27 4.48
N LEU A 60 -0.07 -20.41 3.95
CA LEU A 60 1.27 -20.63 3.39
C LEU A 60 1.50 -19.73 2.17
N ASP A 61 0.54 -19.70 1.25
CA ASP A 61 0.56 -18.79 0.10
C ASP A 61 0.67 -17.34 0.53
N ALA A 62 -0.14 -16.90 1.50
CA ALA A 62 -0.09 -15.53 2.00
C ALA A 62 1.27 -15.20 2.65
N GLN A 63 1.86 -16.13 3.38
CA GLN A 63 3.17 -15.96 4.00
C GLN A 63 4.29 -15.75 2.97
N HIS A 64 4.22 -16.42 1.83
CA HIS A 64 5.21 -16.30 0.78
C HIS A 64 4.96 -15.11 -0.17
N LEU A 65 3.70 -14.76 -0.39
CA LEU A 65 3.29 -13.86 -1.47
C LEU A 65 2.84 -12.49 -0.99
N VAL A 66 2.42 -12.32 0.25
CA VAL A 66 1.92 -11.03 0.75
C VAL A 66 2.93 -10.40 1.69
N GLN A 67 3.32 -9.16 1.38
CA GLN A 67 4.20 -8.34 2.20
C GLN A 67 3.46 -7.08 2.64
N PHE A 68 3.84 -6.51 3.78
CA PHE A 68 3.36 -5.21 4.22
C PHE A 68 4.43 -4.16 3.95
N HIS A 69 4.15 -3.26 3.02
CA HIS A 69 5.01 -2.17 2.60
C HIS A 69 4.63 -0.90 3.35
N VAL A 70 5.39 -0.56 4.39
CA VAL A 70 5.16 0.57 5.28
C VAL A 70 5.71 1.84 4.65
N TYR A 71 4.89 2.90 4.59
CA TYR A 71 5.25 4.19 4.02
C TYR A 71 4.94 5.38 4.92
N ASP A 72 4.31 5.18 6.07
CA ASP A 72 4.09 6.22 7.07
C ASP A 72 4.02 5.64 8.49
N TYR A 73 4.25 6.50 9.46
CA TYR A 73 4.31 6.21 10.89
C TYR A 73 3.57 7.30 11.65
N PHE A 74 2.73 6.93 12.60
CA PHE A 74 2.04 7.86 13.46
C PHE A 74 2.01 7.32 14.89
N ASP A 75 2.57 8.07 15.82
CA ASP A 75 2.69 7.71 17.25
C ASP A 75 1.69 8.43 18.16
N GLY A 76 0.68 9.08 17.58
CA GLY A 76 -0.28 9.88 18.30
C GLY A 76 0.09 11.36 18.40
N VAL A 77 1.31 11.78 18.01
CA VAL A 77 1.74 13.16 18.01
C VAL A 77 1.19 13.91 16.80
N LYS A 78 0.25 14.82 17.02
CA LYS A 78 -0.53 15.47 15.95
C LYS A 78 0.27 16.45 15.08
N TYR A 79 1.40 16.93 15.57
CA TYR A 79 2.15 18.02 14.94
C TYR A 79 3.42 17.57 14.23
N ASP A 80 3.67 16.27 14.16
CA ASP A 80 4.82 15.76 13.44
C ASP A 80 4.62 15.86 11.93
N SER A 81 5.61 16.49 11.27
CA SER A 81 5.67 16.55 9.81
C SER A 81 5.97 15.16 9.21
N TYR A 82 5.71 14.98 7.92
CA TYR A 82 6.05 13.73 7.24
C TYR A 82 7.54 13.37 7.38
N LYS A 83 8.43 14.35 7.26
CA LYS A 83 9.87 14.15 7.43
C LYS A 83 10.21 13.63 8.83
N THR A 84 9.62 14.20 9.88
CA THR A 84 9.79 13.74 11.25
C THR A 84 9.32 12.31 11.43
N ARG A 85 8.12 11.99 10.94
CA ARG A 85 7.56 10.63 11.00
C ARG A 85 8.42 9.60 10.27
N MET A 86 8.99 9.97 9.11
CA MET A 86 9.89 9.09 8.37
C MET A 86 11.23 8.88 9.09
N GLN A 87 11.72 9.86 9.83
CA GLN A 87 12.87 9.68 10.71
C GLN A 87 12.56 8.70 11.84
N GLN A 88 11.42 8.87 12.53
CA GLN A 88 10.94 7.93 13.56
C GLN A 88 10.80 6.51 13.01
N LEU A 89 10.20 6.37 11.83
CA LEU A 89 10.10 5.07 11.16
C LEU A 89 11.48 4.46 10.88
N SER A 90 12.46 5.28 10.52
CA SER A 90 13.82 4.82 10.24
C SER A 90 14.54 4.25 11.47
N PHE A 91 14.22 4.74 12.67
CA PHE A 91 14.74 4.17 13.94
C PHE A 91 14.14 2.81 14.27
N ASN A 92 12.97 2.49 13.69
CA ASN A 92 12.26 1.24 13.93
C ASN A 92 12.57 0.15 12.87
N LYS A 93 13.70 0.27 12.15
CA LYS A 93 14.10 -0.70 11.11
C LYS A 93 14.29 -2.14 11.61
N GLN A 94 14.37 -2.37 12.92
CA GLN A 94 14.43 -3.70 13.51
C GLN A 94 13.21 -4.57 13.17
N ILE A 95 12.07 -3.98 12.78
CA ILE A 95 10.91 -4.76 12.31
C ILE A 95 11.02 -5.20 10.84
N TYR A 96 12.05 -4.75 10.11
CA TYR A 96 12.26 -5.15 8.73
C TYR A 96 12.56 -6.64 8.63
N CYS A 97 11.80 -7.35 7.83
CA CYS A 97 11.95 -8.78 7.58
C CYS A 97 11.42 -9.16 6.19
N ALA A 98 11.32 -10.44 5.90
CA ALA A 98 10.77 -10.91 4.62
C ALA A 98 9.35 -10.40 4.37
N SER A 99 8.52 -10.33 5.40
CA SER A 99 7.10 -9.93 5.32
C SER A 99 6.86 -8.43 5.50
N ILE A 100 7.83 -7.67 6.06
CA ILE A 100 7.71 -6.23 6.32
C ILE A 100 8.78 -5.50 5.52
N LYS A 101 8.37 -4.54 4.71
CA LYS A 101 9.24 -3.70 3.90
C LYS A 101 8.98 -2.23 4.19
N PHE A 102 10.02 -1.40 4.11
CA PHE A 102 9.86 0.04 4.15
C PHE A 102 9.93 0.59 2.73
N VAL A 103 8.93 1.39 2.37
CA VAL A 103 8.93 2.07 1.07
C VAL A 103 9.96 3.18 1.11
N PRO A 104 10.94 3.20 0.19
CA PRO A 104 11.93 4.26 0.15
C PRO A 104 11.27 5.59 -0.21
N ALA A 105 11.65 6.66 0.48
CA ALA A 105 11.27 8.03 0.16
C ALA A 105 12.52 8.84 -0.16
N ARG A 106 12.45 9.66 -1.20
CA ARG A 106 13.52 10.57 -1.61
C ARG A 106 13.02 12.01 -1.51
N LEU A 107 13.82 12.88 -0.91
CA LEU A 107 13.55 14.31 -0.92
C LEU A 107 13.81 14.85 -2.32
N VAL A 108 12.85 15.58 -2.86
CA VAL A 108 12.97 16.28 -4.13
C VAL A 108 12.71 17.76 -3.91
N ASP A 109 13.46 18.62 -4.56
CA ASP A 109 13.44 20.08 -4.43
C ASP A 109 12.92 20.79 -5.67
N SER A 110 12.73 20.05 -6.76
CA SER A 110 12.27 20.59 -8.01
C SER A 110 11.36 19.60 -8.76
N TYR A 111 10.54 20.16 -9.64
CA TYR A 111 9.67 19.36 -10.51
C TYR A 111 10.48 18.47 -11.45
N ASN A 112 11.58 18.98 -12.02
CA ASN A 112 12.43 18.19 -12.92
C ASN A 112 13.02 16.98 -12.19
N TYR A 113 13.56 17.19 -11.00
CA TYR A 113 14.10 16.09 -10.20
C TYR A 113 13.01 15.09 -9.80
N ALA A 114 11.80 15.56 -9.47
CA ALA A 114 10.67 14.66 -9.21
C ALA A 114 10.31 13.81 -10.44
N ARG A 115 10.39 14.36 -11.65
CA ARG A 115 10.18 13.62 -12.90
C ARG A 115 11.26 12.56 -13.14
N ASP A 116 12.52 12.91 -12.87
CA ASP A 116 13.64 11.96 -13.05
C ASP A 116 13.47 10.75 -12.11
N ILE A 117 13.14 11.00 -10.84
CA ILE A 117 12.85 9.93 -9.86
C ILE A 117 11.60 9.13 -10.26
N HIS A 118 10.59 9.79 -10.82
CA HIS A 118 9.40 9.09 -11.32
C HIS A 118 9.76 8.15 -12.47
N ALA A 119 10.57 8.60 -13.44
CA ALA A 119 11.06 7.76 -14.53
C ALA A 119 11.83 6.53 -14.00
N GLU A 120 12.74 6.73 -13.04
CA GLU A 120 13.43 5.62 -12.38
C GLU A 120 12.47 4.58 -11.78
N PHE A 121 11.37 5.02 -11.15
CA PHE A 121 10.37 4.10 -10.59
C PHE A 121 9.59 3.35 -11.68
N LEU A 122 9.26 4.02 -12.78
CA LEU A 122 8.64 3.37 -13.94
C LEU A 122 9.57 2.29 -14.54
N ASP A 123 10.86 2.59 -14.70
CA ASP A 123 11.87 1.63 -15.19
C ASP A 123 12.00 0.41 -14.27
N GLN A 124 11.86 0.60 -12.96
CA GLN A 124 11.78 -0.49 -11.98
C GLN A 124 10.47 -1.26 -12.06
N GLY A 125 9.50 -0.77 -12.85
CA GLY A 125 8.21 -1.41 -13.08
C GLY A 125 7.17 -1.09 -12.03
N TYR A 126 7.29 0.01 -11.31
CA TYR A 126 6.20 0.57 -10.52
C TYR A 126 5.18 1.25 -11.44
N GLU A 127 3.94 1.36 -10.98
CA GLU A 127 2.83 2.00 -11.72
C GLU A 127 2.94 3.53 -11.74
N GLY A 128 3.76 4.09 -10.87
CA GLY A 128 3.96 5.52 -10.70
C GLY A 128 4.54 5.87 -9.33
N SER A 129 4.46 7.12 -8.97
CA SER A 129 5.00 7.67 -7.73
C SER A 129 3.93 8.31 -6.87
N ILE A 130 4.23 8.48 -5.59
CA ILE A 130 3.46 9.32 -4.68
C ILE A 130 4.34 10.49 -4.28
N ILE A 131 3.91 11.71 -4.59
CA ILE A 131 4.54 12.93 -4.07
C ILE A 131 3.85 13.29 -2.77
N ARG A 132 4.64 13.48 -1.72
CA ARG A 132 4.17 13.92 -0.41
C ARG A 132 4.77 15.27 -0.04
N LEU A 133 3.93 16.17 0.40
CA LEU A 133 4.36 17.39 1.07
C LEU A 133 4.72 17.08 2.53
N ASP A 134 5.53 17.92 3.14
CA ASP A 134 5.95 17.77 4.54
C ASP A 134 4.83 18.19 5.52
N GLY A 135 3.66 17.62 5.32
CA GLY A 135 2.44 17.90 6.07
C GLY A 135 2.22 16.98 7.27
N LEU A 136 1.25 17.35 8.09
CA LEU A 136 0.83 16.58 9.26
C LEU A 136 0.12 15.27 8.84
N TYR A 137 0.13 14.27 9.74
CA TYR A 137 -0.61 13.04 9.51
C TYR A 137 -2.13 13.30 9.51
N LYS A 138 -2.82 12.77 8.52
CA LYS A 138 -4.28 12.87 8.38
C LYS A 138 -4.91 11.50 8.18
N HIS A 139 -5.88 11.17 9.04
CA HIS A 139 -6.71 9.98 8.86
C HIS A 139 -7.73 10.22 7.74
N GLY A 140 -7.31 10.00 6.50
CA GLY A 140 -8.19 10.16 5.35
C GLY A 140 -7.49 10.73 4.12
N ARG A 141 -8.28 11.32 3.21
CA ARG A 141 -7.74 11.97 2.01
C ARG A 141 -7.04 13.28 2.38
N SER A 142 -5.88 13.51 1.79
CA SER A 142 -5.09 14.73 1.95
C SER A 142 -4.62 15.24 0.60
N TYR A 143 -4.58 16.54 0.43
CA TYR A 143 -3.92 17.21 -0.69
C TYR A 143 -2.39 17.16 -0.57
N ASP A 144 -1.86 16.83 0.62
CA ASP A 144 -0.44 16.66 0.84
C ASP A 144 0.10 15.34 0.27
N LEU A 145 -0.77 14.51 -0.31
CA LEU A 145 -0.44 13.25 -0.94
C LEU A 145 -1.03 13.20 -2.34
N MET A 146 -0.16 13.28 -3.34
CA MET A 146 -0.53 13.37 -4.75
C MET A 146 0.00 12.16 -5.50
N LYS A 147 -0.87 11.54 -6.31
CA LYS A 147 -0.46 10.48 -7.23
C LYS A 147 0.18 11.12 -8.46
N PHE A 148 1.37 10.66 -8.79
CA PHE A 148 2.08 11.04 -10.00
C PHE A 148 2.18 9.80 -10.89
N LYS A 149 1.36 9.78 -11.94
CA LYS A 149 1.23 8.67 -12.90
C LYS A 149 1.20 9.22 -14.30
N ASP A 150 1.79 8.46 -15.21
CA ASP A 150 1.62 8.71 -16.63
C ASP A 150 0.24 8.23 -17.09
N PHE A 151 -0.31 8.94 -18.05
CA PHE A 151 -1.53 8.55 -18.73
C PHE A 151 -1.17 7.92 -20.06
N SER A 152 -1.82 6.83 -20.38
CA SER A 152 -1.78 6.22 -21.71
C SER A 152 -3.20 6.12 -22.25
N ASP A 153 -3.40 6.56 -23.48
CA ASP A 153 -4.66 6.41 -24.17
C ASP A 153 -4.60 5.15 -25.05
N THR A 154 -5.72 4.47 -25.19
CA THR A 154 -5.89 3.35 -26.11
C THR A 154 -7.28 3.39 -26.70
N GLU A 155 -7.39 2.94 -27.94
CA GLU A 155 -8.67 2.78 -28.60
C GLU A 155 -9.11 1.32 -28.52
N ALA A 156 -10.42 1.09 -28.35
CA ALA A 156 -11.01 -0.24 -28.34
C ALA A 156 -12.37 -0.24 -29.05
N THR A 157 -12.63 -1.30 -29.80
CA THR A 157 -13.95 -1.52 -30.40
C THR A 157 -14.83 -2.29 -29.43
N ILE A 158 -16.02 -1.76 -29.16
CA ILE A 158 -17.02 -2.46 -28.34
C ILE A 158 -17.57 -3.63 -29.17
N ILE A 159 -17.36 -4.85 -28.69
CA ILE A 159 -17.81 -6.07 -29.36
C ILE A 159 -19.05 -6.72 -28.68
N GLY A 160 -19.47 -6.17 -27.56
CA GLY A 160 -20.64 -6.66 -26.82
C GLY A 160 -20.80 -5.98 -25.48
N TYR A 161 -21.87 -6.32 -24.77
CA TYR A 161 -22.09 -5.86 -23.39
C TYR A 161 -22.82 -6.93 -22.57
N GLU A 162 -22.65 -6.90 -21.27
CA GLU A 162 -23.40 -7.68 -20.31
C GLU A 162 -24.21 -6.76 -19.40
N THR A 163 -25.38 -7.22 -18.96
CA THR A 163 -26.18 -6.49 -17.97
C THR A 163 -25.55 -6.60 -16.58
N GLY A 164 -25.60 -5.52 -15.83
CA GLY A 164 -25.14 -5.48 -14.46
C GLY A 164 -25.88 -6.45 -13.55
N LYS A 165 -25.20 -7.01 -12.54
CA LYS A 165 -25.76 -7.95 -11.55
C LYS A 165 -25.87 -7.31 -10.17
N GLY A 166 -26.82 -7.79 -9.37
CA GLY A 166 -27.00 -7.31 -7.99
C GLY A 166 -27.39 -5.83 -7.95
N LYS A 167 -26.61 -5.00 -7.23
CA LYS A 167 -26.87 -3.56 -7.11
C LYS A 167 -26.77 -2.78 -8.42
N ARG A 168 -26.23 -3.39 -9.48
CA ARG A 168 -26.08 -2.80 -10.81
C ARG A 168 -27.07 -3.38 -11.83
N GLN A 169 -28.09 -4.10 -11.38
CA GLN A 169 -29.15 -4.60 -12.25
C GLN A 169 -29.83 -3.44 -12.99
N GLY A 170 -30.00 -3.57 -14.30
CA GLY A 170 -30.54 -2.51 -15.14
C GLY A 170 -29.53 -1.46 -15.63
N THR A 171 -28.24 -1.62 -15.32
CA THR A 171 -27.14 -0.79 -15.84
C THR A 171 -26.14 -1.63 -16.63
N LEU A 172 -25.16 -0.98 -17.27
CA LEU A 172 -24.07 -1.69 -17.96
C LEU A 172 -23.19 -2.39 -16.94
N GLY A 173 -22.96 -3.69 -17.12
CA GLY A 173 -22.18 -4.53 -16.21
C GLY A 173 -20.73 -4.77 -16.66
N LYS A 174 -20.53 -4.96 -17.97
CA LYS A 174 -19.23 -5.25 -18.59
C LYS A 174 -19.26 -4.90 -20.07
#